data_81291c345ac4da163284e6d48599b810
#
_entry.id   81291c345ac4da163284e6d48599b810
#
_cell.length_a   1.000
_cell.length_b   1.000
_cell.length_c   1.000
_cell.angle_alpha   90.00
_cell.angle_beta   90.00
_cell.angle_gamma   90.00
#
_symmetry.space_group_name_H-M   'P 1'
#
loop_
_entity.id
_entity.type
_entity.pdbx_description
1 polymer ?
#
loop_
_entity_poly.entity_id
_entity_poly.type
_entity_poly.pdbx_seq_one_letter_code
_entity_poly.pdbx_strand_id
1 'polypeptide(L)'
;MAESIGLIERAAALLRQLDANESAPLPPPAGEAGAGHGGPELVLDRGRLASYGITIPSSARSRTVEEFRLVKRNLMTQFSPGDSSTDQRSSRLIMVTSARPGEGKTFISLNLALAFASERDVKALLVDVDTQHSTLQTILGISTEQGIVDVLAGNCELSEVLIQTNILNFMVLPSGRGGPHVPELFSSNKMANLMAEMTRRFADRYIIIDTPPCMASSDAAALAPQRCSR
;
A
#
# COMPACT_ATOMS: atom_id res chain seq x y z
N MET A 1 -7.87 -28.24 -16.56
CA MET A 1 -7.19 -26.94 -16.79
C MET A 1 -7.73 -25.96 -15.77
N ALA A 2 -6.97 -25.69 -14.71
CA ALA A 2 -7.38 -24.76 -13.67
C ALA A 2 -6.92 -23.36 -14.09
N GLU A 3 -7.87 -22.47 -14.37
CA GLU A 3 -7.59 -21.07 -14.66
C GLU A 3 -6.95 -20.42 -13.43
N SER A 4 -5.78 -19.91 -13.63
CA SER A 4 -5.03 -19.11 -12.66
C SER A 4 -5.72 -17.75 -12.51
N ILE A 5 -6.63 -17.64 -11.54
CA ILE A 5 -7.22 -16.36 -11.16
C ILE A 5 -6.10 -15.45 -10.66
N GLY A 6 -6.00 -14.26 -11.24
CA GLY A 6 -4.95 -13.29 -10.96
C GLY A 6 -4.91 -12.85 -9.48
N LEU A 7 -3.74 -12.46 -9.00
CA LEU A 7 -3.50 -12.03 -7.62
C LEU A 7 -4.43 -10.87 -7.21
N ILE A 8 -4.72 -9.98 -8.16
CA ILE A 8 -5.63 -8.83 -7.99
C ILE A 8 -7.07 -9.30 -7.75
N GLU A 9 -7.54 -10.31 -8.47
CA GLU A 9 -8.89 -10.87 -8.28
C GLU A 9 -9.03 -11.59 -6.93
N ARG A 10 -7.94 -12.20 -6.46
CA ARG A 10 -7.91 -12.83 -5.14
C ARG A 10 -7.92 -11.82 -4.01
N ALA A 11 -7.16 -10.73 -4.11
CA ALA A 11 -7.20 -9.63 -3.15
C ALA A 11 -8.59 -8.97 -3.09
N ALA A 12 -9.21 -8.73 -4.24
CA ALA A 12 -10.57 -8.20 -4.34
C ALA A 12 -11.63 -9.17 -3.76
N ALA A 13 -11.43 -10.49 -3.90
CA ALA A 13 -12.32 -11.49 -3.32
C ALA A 13 -12.23 -11.54 -1.78
N LEU A 14 -11.03 -11.38 -1.22
CA LEU A 14 -10.82 -11.31 0.24
C LEU A 14 -11.52 -10.09 0.84
N LEU A 15 -11.35 -8.93 0.21
CA LEU A 15 -12.01 -7.69 0.65
C LEU A 15 -13.54 -7.83 0.63
N ARG A 16 -14.12 -8.48 -0.39
CA ARG A 16 -15.56 -8.74 -0.46
C ARG A 16 -16.06 -9.70 0.64
N GLN A 17 -15.23 -10.66 1.09
CA GLN A 17 -15.60 -11.56 2.18
C GLN A 17 -15.56 -10.87 3.56
N LEU A 18 -14.70 -9.88 3.73
CA LEU A 18 -14.62 -9.07 4.95
C LEU A 18 -15.87 -8.19 5.10
N ASP A 19 -16.38 -7.64 4.00
CA ASP A 19 -17.60 -6.81 3.98
C ASP A 19 -18.88 -7.62 4.32
N ALA A 20 -18.91 -8.92 4.02
CA ALA A 20 -20.07 -9.78 4.30
C ALA A 20 -20.26 -10.15 5.78
N ASN A 21 -19.27 -9.88 6.63
CA ASN A 21 -19.29 -10.27 8.06
C ASN A 21 -19.58 -9.10 9.02
N GLU A 22 -19.88 -7.89 8.52
CA GLU A 22 -20.18 -6.72 9.35
C GLU A 22 -21.66 -6.35 9.35
N SER A 23 -22.42 -6.91 10.30
CA SER A 23 -23.77 -6.42 10.68
C SER A 23 -23.76 -5.71 12.05
N ALA A 24 -22.71 -4.97 12.38
CA ALA A 24 -22.70 -4.09 13.54
C ALA A 24 -22.78 -2.62 13.10
N PRO A 25 -23.60 -1.75 13.74
CA PRO A 25 -23.68 -0.35 13.37
C PRO A 25 -22.36 0.34 13.64
N LEU A 26 -21.80 0.95 12.60
CA LEU A 26 -20.56 1.70 12.63
C LEU A 26 -20.68 2.94 13.54
N PRO A 27 -19.66 3.25 14.35
CA PRO A 27 -19.54 4.59 14.91
C PRO A 27 -19.40 5.61 13.77
N PRO A 28 -19.89 6.84 13.95
CA PRO A 28 -19.84 7.87 12.90
C PRO A 28 -18.40 8.11 12.45
N PRO A 29 -18.16 8.47 11.18
CA PRO A 29 -16.84 8.78 10.70
C PRO A 29 -16.25 9.91 11.55
N ALA A 30 -15.10 9.68 12.14
CA ALA A 30 -14.36 10.74 12.82
C ALA A 30 -14.01 11.79 11.76
N GLY A 31 -14.74 12.89 11.85
CA GLY A 31 -14.55 14.04 10.98
C GLY A 31 -13.20 14.70 11.25
N GLU A 32 -12.76 15.36 10.24
CA GLU A 32 -11.78 16.44 10.20
C GLU A 32 -10.30 16.08 10.14
N ALA A 33 -9.76 16.45 9.00
CA ALA A 33 -8.37 16.73 8.75
C ALA A 33 -7.79 17.65 9.83
N GLY A 34 -6.77 17.21 10.54
CA GLY A 34 -6.04 18.09 11.45
C GLY A 34 -5.50 17.44 12.73
N ALA A 35 -5.92 16.24 13.10
CA ALA A 35 -5.27 15.55 14.21
C ALA A 35 -3.91 15.04 13.74
N GLY A 36 -2.83 15.62 14.25
CA GLY A 36 -1.47 15.15 14.04
C GLY A 36 -1.42 13.65 14.35
N HIS A 37 -1.14 12.85 13.34
CA HIS A 37 -0.82 11.44 13.57
C HIS A 37 0.47 11.46 14.37
N GLY A 38 0.48 10.85 15.55
CA GLY A 38 1.64 10.85 16.47
C GLY A 38 2.84 10.04 15.97
N GLY A 39 2.88 9.70 14.71
CA GLY A 39 3.96 8.95 14.06
C GLY A 39 5.14 9.82 13.66
N PRO A 40 6.26 9.21 13.29
CA PRO A 40 7.48 9.91 12.89
C PRO A 40 7.27 10.74 11.62
N GLU A 41 8.03 11.84 11.52
CA GLU A 41 8.06 12.70 10.34
C GLU A 41 9.37 12.47 9.57
N LEU A 42 9.28 12.39 8.24
CA LEU A 42 10.40 12.13 7.35
C LEU A 42 10.52 13.23 6.29
N VAL A 43 11.69 13.86 6.24
CA VAL A 43 12.03 14.78 5.16
C VAL A 43 12.67 14.00 4.02
N LEU A 44 11.94 13.86 2.94
CA LEU A 44 12.40 13.20 1.72
C LEU A 44 13.36 14.12 0.94
N ASP A 45 14.57 13.65 0.72
CA ASP A 45 15.58 14.35 -0.09
C ASP A 45 15.31 14.14 -1.58
N ARG A 46 15.03 15.24 -2.29
CA ARG A 46 14.76 15.22 -3.74
C ARG A 46 15.97 14.76 -4.56
N GLY A 47 17.19 15.09 -4.15
CA GLY A 47 18.40 14.67 -4.83
C GLY A 47 18.59 13.15 -4.72
N ARG A 48 18.37 12.61 -3.53
CA ARG A 48 18.40 11.18 -3.28
C ARG A 48 17.33 10.46 -4.12
N LEU A 49 16.09 10.91 -4.11
CA LEU A 49 15.02 10.31 -4.91
C LEU A 49 15.37 10.31 -6.40
N ALA A 50 15.89 11.44 -6.91
CA ALA A 50 16.29 11.56 -8.32
C ALA A 50 17.42 10.60 -8.70
N SER A 51 18.38 10.30 -7.80
CA SER A 51 19.46 9.33 -8.06
C SER A 51 18.94 7.91 -8.25
N TYR A 52 17.75 7.57 -7.72
CA TYR A 52 17.05 6.30 -7.94
C TYR A 52 16.01 6.38 -9.07
N GLY A 53 15.97 7.47 -9.85
CA GLY A 53 14.99 7.66 -10.91
C GLY A 53 13.57 7.96 -10.41
N ILE A 54 13.41 8.23 -9.12
CA ILE A 54 12.12 8.59 -8.55
C ILE A 54 11.83 10.05 -8.83
N THR A 55 10.67 10.33 -9.38
CA THR A 55 10.30 11.68 -9.79
C THR A 55 9.15 12.21 -8.94
N ILE A 56 9.43 13.29 -8.20
CA ILE A 56 8.35 14.05 -7.55
C ILE A 56 7.71 14.90 -8.64
N PRO A 57 6.41 14.75 -8.93
CA PRO A 57 5.72 15.57 -9.89
C PRO A 57 5.84 17.06 -9.51
N SER A 58 6.57 17.80 -10.32
CA SER A 58 6.77 19.24 -10.21
C SER A 58 6.38 19.91 -11.52
N SER A 59 6.58 21.21 -11.63
CA SER A 59 6.36 21.94 -12.89
C SER A 59 7.27 21.50 -14.05
N ALA A 60 8.35 20.76 -13.78
CA ALA A 60 9.24 20.21 -14.79
C ALA A 60 8.59 19.02 -15.50
N ARG A 61 8.48 19.08 -16.82
CA ARG A 61 7.99 17.98 -17.66
C ARG A 61 9.07 16.91 -17.76
N SER A 62 8.79 15.72 -17.24
CA SER A 62 9.63 14.54 -17.42
C SER A 62 8.78 13.46 -18.08
N ARG A 63 9.38 12.68 -18.99
CA ARG A 63 8.69 11.56 -19.66
C ARG A 63 8.14 10.58 -18.61
N THR A 64 8.90 10.23 -17.61
CA THR A 64 8.49 9.34 -16.52
C THR A 64 7.26 9.88 -15.79
N VAL A 65 7.23 11.19 -15.48
CA VAL A 65 6.06 11.82 -14.84
C VAL A 65 4.81 11.68 -15.70
N GLU A 66 4.92 11.90 -17.01
CA GLU A 66 3.78 11.78 -17.93
C GLU A 66 3.31 10.33 -18.05
N GLU A 67 4.22 9.36 -18.11
CA GLU A 67 3.89 7.93 -18.13
C GLU A 67 3.12 7.52 -16.86
N PHE A 68 3.58 7.93 -15.67
CA PHE A 68 2.85 7.65 -14.42
C PHE A 68 1.53 8.40 -14.31
N ARG A 69 1.40 9.59 -14.90
CA ARG A 69 0.10 10.29 -15.00
C ARG A 69 -0.91 9.50 -15.82
N LEU A 70 -0.48 8.89 -16.93
CA LEU A 70 -1.36 8.05 -17.77
C LEU A 70 -1.78 6.80 -17.01
N VAL A 71 -0.84 6.09 -16.34
CA VAL A 71 -1.16 4.91 -15.54
C VAL A 71 -2.14 5.27 -14.43
N LYS A 72 -1.86 6.33 -13.67
CA LYS A 72 -2.75 6.82 -12.62
C LYS A 72 -4.16 7.10 -13.15
N ARG A 73 -4.28 7.85 -14.27
CA ARG A 73 -5.57 8.17 -14.87
C ARG A 73 -6.35 6.91 -15.23
N ASN A 74 -5.70 5.92 -15.85
CA ASN A 74 -6.33 4.66 -16.20
C ASN A 74 -6.83 3.92 -14.93
N LEU A 75 -6.04 3.87 -13.87
CA LEU A 75 -6.46 3.29 -12.61
C LEU A 75 -7.65 4.05 -12.01
N MET A 76 -7.60 5.38 -11.96
CA MET A 76 -8.70 6.19 -11.44
C MET A 76 -10.01 6.00 -12.21
N THR A 77 -9.96 5.83 -13.54
CA THR A 77 -11.16 5.57 -14.34
C THR A 77 -11.76 4.19 -14.10
N GLN A 78 -10.93 3.20 -13.83
CA GLN A 78 -11.41 1.85 -13.46
C GLN A 78 -12.07 1.82 -12.07
N PHE A 79 -11.68 2.74 -11.20
CA PHE A 79 -12.19 2.86 -9.84
C PHE A 79 -13.27 3.94 -9.68
N SER A 80 -13.81 4.47 -10.78
CA SER A 80 -14.87 5.48 -10.75
C SER A 80 -16.21 4.91 -10.29
N PRO A 81 -16.99 5.68 -9.50
CA PRO A 81 -18.26 5.25 -8.93
C PRO A 81 -19.37 5.19 -10.01
N GLY A 82 -19.42 4.10 -10.74
CA GLY A 82 -20.47 3.86 -11.74
C GLY A 82 -21.02 2.43 -11.70
N ASP A 83 -20.32 1.53 -11.06
CA ASP A 83 -20.73 0.13 -10.94
C ASP A 83 -21.18 -0.12 -9.49
N SER A 84 -22.48 -0.26 -9.32
CA SER A 84 -23.16 -0.43 -8.02
C SER A 84 -22.86 -1.76 -7.33
N SER A 85 -21.91 -2.54 -7.83
CA SER A 85 -21.57 -3.88 -7.35
C SER A 85 -20.23 -3.98 -6.61
N THR A 86 -19.43 -2.89 -6.54
CA THR A 86 -18.13 -2.94 -5.86
C THR A 86 -18.06 -1.85 -4.81
N ASP A 87 -17.76 -2.21 -3.58
CA ASP A 87 -17.56 -1.26 -2.50
C ASP A 87 -16.48 -0.24 -2.88
N GLN A 88 -16.83 1.05 -2.92
CA GLN A 88 -15.94 2.14 -3.30
C GLN A 88 -14.63 2.19 -2.48
N ARG A 89 -14.63 1.60 -1.28
CA ARG A 89 -13.47 1.54 -0.39
C ARG A 89 -12.42 0.56 -0.89
N SER A 90 -12.85 -0.63 -1.36
CA SER A 90 -11.98 -1.66 -1.91
C SER A 90 -11.30 -1.23 -3.22
N SER A 91 -11.88 -0.28 -3.93
CA SER A 91 -11.38 0.20 -5.23
C SER A 91 -10.15 1.11 -5.14
N ARG A 92 -9.72 1.52 -3.94
CA ARG A 92 -8.54 2.38 -3.74
C ARG A 92 -7.30 1.63 -3.27
N LEU A 93 -7.35 0.29 -3.25
CA LEU A 93 -6.23 -0.57 -2.91
C LEU A 93 -5.54 -1.07 -4.17
N ILE A 94 -4.26 -0.77 -4.31
CA ILE A 94 -3.44 -1.14 -5.48
C ILE A 94 -2.26 -1.95 -4.99
N MET A 95 -2.15 -3.19 -5.44
CA MET A 95 -1.00 -4.05 -5.14
C MET A 95 -0.05 -4.07 -6.35
N VAL A 96 1.22 -3.80 -6.09
CA VAL A 96 2.30 -3.86 -7.09
C VAL A 96 3.19 -5.06 -6.79
N THR A 97 3.25 -5.98 -7.74
CA THR A 97 4.07 -7.19 -7.63
C THR A 97 4.81 -7.47 -8.92
N SER A 98 5.74 -8.42 -8.90
CA SER A 98 6.50 -8.87 -10.05
C SER A 98 6.74 -10.38 -9.98
N ALA A 99 7.18 -10.99 -11.07
CA ALA A 99 7.55 -12.40 -11.07
C ALA A 99 8.89 -12.62 -10.37
N ARG A 100 9.87 -11.75 -10.60
CA ARG A 100 11.26 -11.89 -10.14
C ARG A 100 11.77 -10.68 -9.39
N PRO A 101 12.80 -10.82 -8.55
CA PRO A 101 13.50 -9.68 -7.96
C PRO A 101 14.10 -8.77 -9.05
N GLY A 102 14.19 -7.46 -8.76
CA GLY A 102 14.83 -6.48 -9.66
C GLY A 102 13.98 -6.02 -10.85
N GLU A 103 12.72 -6.44 -10.99
CA GLU A 103 11.82 -5.99 -12.07
C GLU A 103 11.18 -4.61 -11.84
N GLY A 104 11.60 -3.87 -10.81
CA GLY A 104 11.21 -2.48 -10.60
C GLY A 104 9.93 -2.27 -9.79
N LYS A 105 9.45 -3.25 -9.01
CA LYS A 105 8.26 -3.13 -8.15
C LYS A 105 8.26 -1.85 -7.32
N THR A 106 9.28 -1.68 -6.48
CA THR A 106 9.43 -0.53 -5.60
C THR A 106 9.54 0.80 -6.36
N PHE A 107 10.20 0.79 -7.51
CA PHE A 107 10.26 1.94 -8.42
C PHE A 107 8.85 2.33 -8.90
N ILE A 108 8.06 1.35 -9.32
CA ILE A 108 6.67 1.57 -9.80
C ILE A 108 5.78 2.00 -8.63
N SER A 109 5.83 1.30 -7.50
CA SER A 109 5.03 1.58 -6.31
C SER A 109 5.23 3.02 -5.82
N LEU A 110 6.49 3.43 -5.69
CA LEU A 110 6.84 4.76 -5.19
C LEU A 110 6.48 5.88 -6.18
N ASN A 111 6.82 5.74 -7.47
CA ASN A 111 6.44 6.74 -8.48
C ASN A 111 4.92 6.85 -8.63
N LEU A 112 4.20 5.72 -8.56
CA LEU A 112 2.74 5.71 -8.62
C LEU A 112 2.14 6.41 -7.39
N ALA A 113 2.61 6.13 -6.18
CA ALA A 113 2.16 6.78 -4.95
C ALA A 113 2.38 8.30 -5.01
N LEU A 114 3.56 8.74 -5.48
CA LEU A 114 3.86 10.15 -5.67
C LEU A 114 3.00 10.81 -6.76
N ALA A 115 2.68 10.06 -7.82
CA ALA A 115 1.76 10.54 -8.86
C ALA A 115 0.33 10.74 -8.33
N PHE A 116 -0.16 9.86 -7.44
CA PHE A 116 -1.44 10.07 -6.75
C PHE A 116 -1.37 11.26 -5.79
N ALA A 117 -0.34 11.34 -4.95
CA ALA A 117 -0.17 12.42 -3.98
C ALA A 117 -0.01 13.81 -4.61
N SER A 118 0.36 13.88 -5.89
CA SER A 118 0.47 15.15 -6.63
C SER A 118 -0.86 15.78 -7.02
N GLU A 119 -1.97 15.04 -6.92
CA GLU A 119 -3.30 15.60 -7.13
C GLU A 119 -3.77 16.38 -5.90
N ARG A 120 -4.53 17.44 -6.15
CA ARG A 120 -4.93 18.38 -5.09
C ARG A 120 -5.80 17.72 -4.01
N ASP A 121 -6.71 16.85 -4.43
CA ASP A 121 -7.74 16.26 -3.56
C ASP A 121 -7.56 14.75 -3.38
N VAL A 122 -6.35 14.24 -3.65
CA VAL A 122 -6.01 12.82 -3.55
C VAL A 122 -4.85 12.64 -2.58
N LYS A 123 -5.01 11.70 -1.65
CA LYS A 123 -3.95 11.30 -0.74
C LYS A 123 -3.45 9.91 -1.09
N ALA A 124 -2.21 9.62 -0.78
CA ALA A 124 -1.57 8.34 -1.00
C ALA A 124 -0.91 7.80 0.27
N LEU A 125 -1.07 6.50 0.50
CA LEU A 125 -0.33 5.73 1.50
C LEU A 125 0.43 4.63 0.77
N LEU A 126 1.75 4.64 0.89
CA LEU A 126 2.61 3.57 0.39
C LEU A 126 2.91 2.61 1.53
N VAL A 127 2.56 1.34 1.34
CA VAL A 127 2.77 0.26 2.32
C VAL A 127 3.83 -0.68 1.77
N ASP A 128 4.92 -0.84 2.51
CA ASP A 128 5.98 -1.79 2.18
C ASP A 128 5.70 -3.12 2.91
N VAL A 129 5.61 -4.19 2.15
CA VAL A 129 5.52 -5.56 2.70
C VAL A 129 6.67 -6.46 2.20
N ASP A 130 7.66 -5.90 1.50
CA ASP A 130 8.89 -6.61 1.11
C ASP A 130 9.91 -6.55 2.25
N THR A 131 9.77 -7.43 3.22
CA THR A 131 10.66 -7.52 4.39
C THR A 131 12.03 -8.13 4.09
N GLN A 132 12.22 -8.69 2.90
CA GLN A 132 13.48 -9.31 2.50
C GLN A 132 14.46 -8.29 1.92
N HIS A 133 13.92 -7.24 1.32
CA HIS A 133 14.72 -6.22 0.65
C HIS A 133 14.31 -4.84 1.18
N SER A 134 15.17 -4.20 1.95
CA SER A 134 14.94 -2.84 2.45
C SER A 134 15.11 -1.76 1.37
N THR A 135 14.68 -2.06 0.14
CA THR A 135 14.84 -1.17 -1.02
C THR A 135 14.10 0.14 -0.82
N LEU A 136 12.84 0.08 -0.39
CA LEU A 136 12.04 1.28 -0.14
C LEU A 136 12.64 2.14 0.96
N GLN A 137 13.03 1.54 2.08
CA GLN A 137 13.68 2.23 3.20
C GLN A 137 14.98 2.89 2.74
N THR A 138 15.79 2.18 1.94
CA THR A 138 17.02 2.71 1.37
C THR A 138 16.75 3.91 0.48
N ILE A 139 15.80 3.85 -0.44
CA ILE A 139 15.46 4.95 -1.36
C ILE A 139 14.97 6.17 -0.58
N LEU A 140 14.09 5.99 0.39
CA LEU A 140 13.47 7.07 1.15
C LEU A 140 14.37 7.61 2.28
N GLY A 141 15.39 6.87 2.69
CA GLY A 141 16.24 7.23 3.83
C GLY A 141 15.57 6.98 5.19
N ILE A 142 14.71 5.98 5.25
CA ILE A 142 14.03 5.59 6.49
C ILE A 142 15.02 4.82 7.37
N SER A 143 15.19 5.28 8.60
CA SER A 143 16.09 4.67 9.59
C SER A 143 15.38 3.85 10.65
N THR A 144 14.04 3.90 10.71
CA THR A 144 13.29 3.09 11.67
C THR A 144 13.31 1.61 11.30
N GLU A 145 13.38 0.79 12.31
CA GLU A 145 13.32 -0.67 12.16
C GLU A 145 11.92 -1.21 12.42
N GLN A 146 11.01 -0.35 12.89
CA GLN A 146 9.61 -0.70 13.13
C GLN A 146 8.76 -0.46 11.89
N GLY A 147 7.73 -1.30 11.71
CA GLY A 147 6.84 -1.21 10.58
C GLY A 147 5.62 -2.13 10.71
N ILE A 148 5.07 -2.52 9.56
CA ILE A 148 3.85 -3.35 9.50
C ILE A 148 4.01 -4.70 10.23
N VAL A 149 5.22 -5.28 10.21
CA VAL A 149 5.50 -6.54 10.93
C VAL A 149 5.29 -6.37 12.43
N ASP A 150 5.71 -5.25 13.00
CA ASP A 150 5.55 -4.96 14.42
C ASP A 150 4.09 -4.77 14.81
N VAL A 151 3.30 -4.11 13.95
CA VAL A 151 1.86 -3.97 14.14
C VAL A 151 1.19 -5.35 14.13
N LEU A 152 1.52 -6.22 13.18
CA LEU A 152 0.98 -7.57 13.08
C LEU A 152 1.38 -8.45 14.26
N ALA A 153 2.59 -8.26 14.79
CA ALA A 153 3.05 -8.92 16.00
C ALA A 153 2.35 -8.42 17.26
N GLY A 154 1.74 -7.22 17.23
CA GLY A 154 1.13 -6.56 18.38
C GLY A 154 2.12 -5.83 19.27
N ASN A 155 3.29 -5.46 18.74
CA ASN A 155 4.35 -4.76 19.45
C ASN A 155 4.13 -3.24 19.49
N CYS A 156 3.34 -2.70 18.55
CA CYS A 156 3.02 -1.27 18.44
C CYS A 156 1.70 -1.05 17.70
N GLU A 157 1.16 0.15 17.84
CA GLU A 157 -0.03 0.59 17.12
C GLU A 157 0.32 1.09 15.70
N LEU A 158 -0.62 0.95 14.76
CA LEU A 158 -0.45 1.42 13.38
C LEU A 158 -0.06 2.91 13.32
N SER A 159 -0.62 3.73 14.20
CA SER A 159 -0.34 5.17 14.28
C SER A 159 1.11 5.51 14.65
N GLU A 160 1.81 4.63 15.34
CA GLU A 160 3.19 4.86 15.81
C GLU A 160 4.22 4.62 14.71
N VAL A 161 3.89 3.77 13.72
CA VAL A 161 4.79 3.39 12.63
C VAL A 161 4.47 4.06 11.29
N LEU A 162 3.33 4.75 11.20
CA LEU A 162 2.97 5.54 10.03
C LEU A 162 3.84 6.79 9.94
N ILE A 163 4.60 6.90 8.86
CA ILE A 163 5.51 8.00 8.62
C ILE A 163 4.82 9.07 7.78
N GLN A 164 4.75 10.29 8.32
CA GLN A 164 4.38 11.46 7.53
C GLN A 164 5.59 11.99 6.78
N THR A 165 5.37 12.47 5.56
CA THR A 165 6.46 13.03 4.76
C THR A 165 6.26 14.52 4.50
N ASN A 166 7.35 15.22 4.13
CA ASN A 166 7.31 16.61 3.67
C ASN A 166 6.66 16.76 2.29
N ILE A 167 6.25 15.67 1.63
CA ILE A 167 5.45 15.72 0.41
C ILE A 167 3.98 15.70 0.83
N LEU A 168 3.26 16.77 0.47
CA LEU A 168 1.85 16.90 0.78
C LEU A 168 1.07 15.67 0.28
N ASN A 169 0.13 15.19 1.11
CA ASN A 169 -0.73 14.06 0.80
C ASN A 169 -0.01 12.69 0.66
N PHE A 170 1.24 12.57 1.07
CA PHE A 170 2.00 11.33 0.97
C PHE A 170 2.45 10.82 2.34
N MET A 171 2.09 9.58 2.65
CA MET A 171 2.49 8.84 3.85
C MET A 171 3.10 7.50 3.47
N VAL A 172 3.92 6.95 4.38
CA VAL A 172 4.57 5.66 4.20
C VAL A 172 4.37 4.80 5.43
N LEU A 173 4.06 3.52 5.23
CA LEU A 173 4.11 2.47 6.24
C LEU A 173 5.27 1.53 5.87
N PRO A 174 6.40 1.56 6.57
CA PRO A 174 7.54 0.69 6.28
C PRO A 174 7.24 -0.76 6.66
N SER A 175 8.02 -1.68 6.09
CA SER A 175 7.89 -3.11 6.36
C SER A 175 8.26 -3.50 7.80
N GLY A 176 9.21 -2.81 8.40
CA GLY A 176 9.82 -3.24 9.65
C GLY A 176 10.90 -4.30 9.42
N ARG A 177 11.40 -4.90 10.48
CA ARG A 177 12.40 -5.96 10.39
C ARG A 177 11.79 -7.26 9.91
N GLY A 178 12.42 -7.87 8.91
CA GLY A 178 12.14 -9.24 8.51
C GLY A 178 12.51 -10.27 9.58
N GLY A 179 11.92 -11.44 9.50
CA GLY A 179 12.21 -12.53 10.42
C GLY A 179 11.55 -13.85 9.98
N PRO A 180 11.89 -14.96 10.63
CA PRO A 180 11.41 -16.30 10.25
C PRO A 180 9.88 -16.46 10.35
N HIS A 181 9.20 -15.65 11.18
CA HIS A 181 7.76 -15.73 11.40
C HIS A 181 6.95 -14.74 10.55
N VAL A 182 7.59 -13.98 9.66
CA VAL A 182 6.91 -13.00 8.81
C VAL A 182 5.90 -13.64 7.85
N PRO A 183 6.21 -14.78 7.18
CA PRO A 183 5.25 -15.44 6.30
C PRO A 183 3.95 -15.84 7.03
N GLU A 184 4.07 -16.33 8.27
CA GLU A 184 2.93 -16.70 9.09
C GLU A 184 2.11 -15.47 9.51
N LEU A 185 2.76 -14.35 9.82
CA LEU A 185 2.08 -13.09 10.13
C LEU A 185 1.30 -12.58 8.93
N PHE A 186 1.90 -12.58 7.74
CA PHE A 186 1.24 -12.11 6.52
C PHE A 186 0.10 -13.02 6.04
N SER A 187 0.18 -14.32 6.32
CA SER A 187 -0.91 -15.27 6.01
C SER A 187 -2.00 -15.32 7.08
N SER A 188 -1.83 -14.61 8.18
CA SER A 188 -2.76 -14.65 9.31
C SER A 188 -4.00 -13.77 9.09
N ASN A 189 -5.07 -14.07 9.85
CA ASN A 189 -6.25 -13.20 9.92
C ASN A 189 -5.91 -11.78 10.42
N LYS A 190 -4.81 -11.60 11.14
CA LYS A 190 -4.35 -10.28 11.57
C LYS A 190 -4.01 -9.38 10.38
N MET A 191 -3.36 -9.92 9.34
CA MET A 191 -3.08 -9.17 8.12
C MET A 191 -4.36 -8.76 7.40
N ALA A 192 -5.32 -9.68 7.26
CA ALA A 192 -6.60 -9.38 6.66
C ALA A 192 -7.36 -8.27 7.43
N ASN A 193 -7.38 -8.37 8.77
CA ASN A 193 -8.00 -7.36 9.63
C ASN A 193 -7.29 -6.01 9.53
N LEU A 194 -5.95 -5.98 9.50
CA LEU A 194 -5.17 -4.76 9.33
C LEU A 194 -5.45 -4.10 7.97
N MET A 195 -5.55 -4.88 6.90
CA MET A 195 -5.90 -4.36 5.57
C MET A 195 -7.31 -3.76 5.56
N ALA A 196 -8.28 -4.42 6.16
CA ALA A 196 -9.64 -3.91 6.30
C ALA A 196 -9.68 -2.62 7.14
N GLU A 197 -8.94 -2.58 8.24
CA GLU A 197 -8.80 -1.38 9.08
C GLU A 197 -8.17 -0.23 8.28
N MET A 198 -7.07 -0.46 7.57
CA MET A 198 -6.41 0.56 6.75
C MET A 198 -7.37 1.08 5.67
N THR A 199 -8.08 0.21 4.97
CA THR A 199 -9.06 0.60 3.94
C THR A 199 -10.18 1.46 4.51
N ARG A 200 -10.66 1.15 5.72
CA ARG A 200 -11.69 1.92 6.41
C ARG A 200 -11.15 3.25 6.95
N ARG A 201 -10.02 3.21 7.66
CA ARG A 201 -9.40 4.39 8.31
C ARG A 201 -8.91 5.41 7.30
N PHE A 202 -8.39 4.93 6.17
CA PHE A 202 -7.80 5.73 5.10
C PHE A 202 -8.65 5.74 3.83
N ALA A 203 -9.97 5.78 3.99
CA ALA A 203 -10.93 5.80 2.86
C ALA A 203 -10.78 7.03 1.94
N ASP A 204 -10.09 8.07 2.40
CA ASP A 204 -9.80 9.31 1.66
C ASP A 204 -8.57 9.21 0.75
N ARG A 205 -7.85 8.08 0.73
CA ARG A 205 -6.58 7.94 0.01
C ARG A 205 -6.46 6.63 -0.76
N TYR A 206 -5.56 6.64 -1.74
CA TYR A 206 -5.13 5.41 -2.41
C TYR A 206 -4.05 4.73 -1.58
N ILE A 207 -4.22 3.43 -1.37
CA ILE A 207 -3.26 2.58 -0.65
C ILE A 207 -2.50 1.77 -1.69
N ILE A 208 -1.22 2.04 -1.85
CA ILE A 208 -0.33 1.32 -2.76
C ILE A 208 0.52 0.36 -1.93
N ILE A 209 0.47 -0.92 -2.25
CA ILE A 209 1.21 -1.96 -1.55
C ILE A 209 2.37 -2.43 -2.42
N ASP A 210 3.59 -2.19 -1.95
CA ASP A 210 4.82 -2.75 -2.53
C ASP A 210 5.06 -4.14 -1.95
N THR A 211 4.98 -5.17 -2.81
CA THR A 211 5.03 -6.58 -2.36
C THR A 211 6.32 -7.26 -2.81
N PRO A 212 6.76 -8.34 -2.14
CA PRO A 212 7.85 -9.16 -2.64
C PRO A 212 7.48 -9.83 -3.98
N PRO A 213 8.49 -10.32 -4.74
CA PRO A 213 8.24 -11.03 -6.00
C PRO A 213 7.50 -12.34 -5.76
N CYS A 214 6.47 -12.62 -6.57
CA CYS A 214 5.59 -13.79 -6.38
C CYS A 214 6.29 -15.14 -6.53
N MET A 215 7.39 -15.21 -7.30
CA MET A 215 8.11 -16.47 -7.54
C MET A 215 9.30 -16.68 -6.59
N ALA A 216 9.73 -15.65 -5.87
CA ALA A 216 10.92 -15.69 -5.03
C ALA A 216 10.60 -15.78 -3.53
N SER A 217 9.36 -15.56 -3.13
CA SER A 217 8.97 -15.48 -1.73
C SER A 217 7.66 -16.19 -1.46
N SER A 218 7.64 -17.00 -0.40
CA SER A 218 6.40 -17.54 0.18
C SER A 218 5.49 -16.43 0.72
N ASP A 219 6.05 -15.26 1.04
CA ASP A 219 5.32 -14.12 1.60
C ASP A 219 4.32 -13.53 0.58
N ALA A 220 4.71 -13.45 -0.70
CA ALA A 220 3.81 -13.04 -1.76
C ALA A 220 2.64 -14.01 -1.96
N ALA A 221 2.88 -15.31 -1.76
CA ALA A 221 1.84 -16.33 -1.79
C ALA A 221 0.95 -16.25 -0.53
N ALA A 222 1.51 -15.86 0.60
CA ALA A 222 0.80 -15.68 1.87
C ALA A 222 -0.14 -14.46 1.85
N LEU A 223 0.23 -13.41 1.11
CA LEU A 223 -0.63 -12.23 0.87
C LEU A 223 -1.79 -12.52 -0.10
N ALA A 224 -1.71 -13.62 -0.86
CA ALA A 224 -2.81 -14.06 -1.69
C ALA A 224 -3.90 -14.73 -0.81
N PRO A 225 -5.19 -14.31 -0.93
CA PRO A 225 -6.25 -14.89 -0.14
C PRO A 225 -6.33 -16.41 -0.36
N GLN A 226 -6.22 -17.17 0.71
CA GLN A 226 -6.43 -18.61 0.66
C GLN A 226 -7.90 -18.87 0.39
N ARG A 227 -8.21 -19.44 -0.76
CA ARG A 227 -9.55 -19.98 -0.98
C ARG A 227 -9.74 -21.14 -0.01
N CYS A 228 -10.69 -21.00 0.91
CA CYS A 228 -11.32 -22.18 1.52
C CYS A 228 -11.90 -23.01 0.38
N SER A 229 -11.29 -24.14 0.07
CA SER A 229 -11.89 -25.18 -0.74
C SER A 229 -13.09 -25.74 0.03
N ARG A 230 -14.27 -25.56 -0.50
CA ARG A 230 -15.39 -26.48 -0.33
C ARG A 230 -15.58 -27.25 -1.61
#